data_92f00313c12967eb7e51511eebec7d7f
#
_entry.id   92f00313c12967eb7e51511eebec7d7f
#
_cell.length_a   1.000
_cell.length_b   1.000
_cell.length_c   1.000
_cell.angle_alpha   90.00
_cell.angle_beta   90.00
_cell.angle_gamma   90.00
#
_symmetry.space_group_name_H-M   'P 1'
#
loop_
_entity.id
_entity.type
_entity.pdbx_description
1 polymer ?
#
loop_
_entity_poly.entity_id
_entity_poly.type
_entity_poly.pdbx_seq_one_letter_code
_entity_poly.pdbx_strand_id
1 'polypeptide(L)'
;MSQKPQGGPPPRGVMMPGAAKGAGKSFRRLLSYMKKYWLQLILVLICILVSAVAGVAGSTFLQTLIDDYISPMLLNGSRDFSGLASALIKLGVLYAAGILGTLFYNRLMVVVAQGILKTIRDQMFSHMQTLPIRFFDTHASGDVMSLYTNDTDTLRQMLAQSVPQIFSSIVTVIAVFVAMVRLSIWLTLFVLVFVALMMLITKFVGGKSGAFFVKQQNSIGAVNGYIEEMIHGQKVIKVFCHEEQTKDGFDKHNDALFQNAAWANSFANILMPIMNNLGYVQYVLLAMLGGALAFHGVGGLTLGAIAAFLQLSRSFTMPISQISQQASAIVMALAGAGRIFDLLDEAPETDEGYVTLVDAEEKDGVLTETDHRSGIWAWKHPHADGTVTYTRMAGDVQFFDVDFGYVPEKIVLHDVSLYAKPGEKVAFVGATGAGKTTITNLINRFYDLADGKIRYDGININKIKKPDLRRSLGIVLQDVNLFTGTVMDNIRYGRLDATDEECIAAAKRANAHHFIMLLPDGYQTVLSGDGSGLSQGQRQLLSIARAAVADPPVMILDEATSSIDTRTERIVQAGMDALMHGRTVFVIAHRLSTIQNADVIMVLDHGRIIERGNHEKLMAEKGRYYLLYTGMQQNA
;
A
#
# COMPACT_ATOMS: atom_id res chain seq x y z
N MET A 1 25.13 -19.27 -24.29
CA MET A 1 23.77 -19.66 -23.90
C MET A 1 23.02 -18.41 -23.48
N SER A 2 22.03 -17.98 -24.27
CA SER A 2 21.32 -16.71 -24.08
C SER A 2 20.39 -16.81 -22.88
N GLN A 3 20.65 -16.02 -21.85
CA GLN A 3 19.72 -15.82 -20.74
C GLN A 3 18.50 -15.03 -21.25
N LYS A 4 17.31 -15.61 -21.09
CA LYS A 4 16.05 -14.87 -21.26
C LYS A 4 16.00 -13.72 -20.24
N PRO A 5 15.60 -12.51 -20.63
CA PRO A 5 15.41 -11.44 -19.68
C PRO A 5 14.30 -11.83 -18.71
N GLN A 6 14.60 -11.74 -17.42
CA GLN A 6 13.58 -11.81 -16.35
C GLN A 6 12.62 -10.65 -16.56
N GLY A 7 11.37 -10.95 -16.82
CA GLY A 7 10.33 -9.95 -16.99
C GLY A 7 10.19 -9.11 -15.73
N GLY A 8 10.38 -7.80 -15.87
CA GLY A 8 10.02 -6.83 -14.86
C GLY A 8 8.52 -6.89 -14.52
N PRO A 9 8.09 -6.29 -13.40
CA PRO A 9 6.69 -6.31 -13.00
C PRO A 9 5.82 -5.74 -14.13
N PRO A 10 4.62 -6.31 -14.37
CA PRO A 10 3.74 -5.90 -15.45
C PRO A 10 3.35 -4.43 -15.29
N PRO A 11 3.27 -3.65 -16.39
CA PRO A 11 2.92 -2.25 -16.31
C PRO A 11 1.54 -2.06 -15.66
N ARG A 12 1.47 -1.11 -14.72
CA ARG A 12 0.25 -0.71 -14.02
C ARG A 12 -0.86 -0.39 -15.03
N GLY A 13 -1.96 -1.13 -14.99
CA GLY A 13 -3.16 -0.86 -15.81
C GLY A 13 -3.61 -1.95 -16.78
N VAL A 14 -2.85 -3.03 -16.95
CA VAL A 14 -3.31 -4.17 -17.76
C VAL A 14 -4.24 -5.04 -16.90
N MET A 15 -5.52 -5.10 -17.28
CA MET A 15 -6.46 -6.09 -16.74
C MET A 15 -5.87 -7.50 -16.95
N MET A 16 -5.30 -8.09 -15.90
CA MET A 16 -4.95 -9.50 -15.93
C MET A 16 -6.23 -10.35 -16.02
N PRO A 17 -6.25 -11.43 -16.84
CA PRO A 17 -7.42 -12.33 -16.93
C PRO A 17 -7.82 -12.98 -15.60
N GLY A 18 -7.01 -12.86 -14.54
CA GLY A 18 -7.32 -13.32 -13.18
C GLY A 18 -8.11 -12.34 -12.31
N ALA A 19 -8.15 -11.05 -12.65
CA ALA A 19 -8.83 -10.03 -11.85
C ALA A 19 -10.35 -10.27 -11.72
N ALA A 20 -10.96 -10.94 -12.69
CA ALA A 20 -12.38 -11.28 -12.65
C ALA A 20 -12.73 -12.39 -11.64
N LYS A 21 -11.80 -13.31 -11.33
CA LYS A 21 -12.06 -14.43 -10.40
C LYS A 21 -12.17 -14.02 -8.92
N GLY A 22 -11.51 -12.92 -8.51
CA GLY A 22 -11.54 -12.40 -7.14
C GLY A 22 -12.61 -11.33 -6.87
N ALA A 23 -13.13 -10.66 -7.91
CA ALA A 23 -14.03 -9.51 -7.78
C ALA A 23 -15.29 -9.81 -6.96
N GLY A 24 -15.88 -10.99 -7.09
CA GLY A 24 -17.05 -11.40 -6.31
C GLY A 24 -16.76 -11.57 -4.81
N LYS A 25 -15.58 -12.11 -4.44
CA LYS A 25 -15.14 -12.24 -3.04
C LYS A 25 -14.91 -10.85 -2.44
N SER A 26 -14.20 -9.98 -3.15
CA SER A 26 -13.94 -8.61 -2.74
C SER A 26 -15.22 -7.80 -2.57
N PHE A 27 -16.16 -7.91 -3.49
CA PHE A 27 -17.47 -7.27 -3.41
C PHE A 27 -18.26 -7.74 -2.19
N ARG A 28 -18.33 -9.06 -1.95
CA ARG A 28 -19.03 -9.61 -0.78
C ARG A 28 -18.42 -9.15 0.55
N ARG A 29 -17.10 -9.09 0.62
CA ARG A 29 -16.38 -8.58 1.80
C ARG A 29 -16.66 -7.10 2.00
N LEU A 30 -16.68 -6.31 0.93
CA LEU A 30 -16.99 -4.89 0.98
C LEU A 30 -18.44 -4.64 1.47
N LEU A 31 -19.40 -5.47 1.04
CA LEU A 31 -20.77 -5.42 1.55
C LEU A 31 -20.84 -5.64 3.07
N SER A 32 -19.93 -6.43 3.65
CA SER A 32 -19.88 -6.62 5.10
C SER A 32 -19.51 -5.33 5.85
N TYR A 33 -18.64 -4.50 5.29
CA TYR A 33 -18.32 -3.18 5.87
C TYR A 33 -19.51 -2.21 5.74
N MET A 34 -20.28 -2.31 4.65
CA MET A 34 -21.47 -1.48 4.44
C MET A 34 -22.59 -1.80 5.42
N LYS A 35 -22.68 -3.04 5.95
CA LYS A 35 -23.73 -3.43 6.93
C LYS A 35 -23.78 -2.52 8.17
N LYS A 36 -22.63 -1.99 8.61
CA LYS A 36 -22.57 -1.05 9.74
C LYS A 36 -23.37 0.24 9.49
N TYR A 37 -23.56 0.59 8.23
CA TYR A 37 -24.21 1.83 7.79
C TYR A 37 -25.61 1.61 7.19
N TRP A 38 -26.28 0.50 7.53
CA TRP A 38 -27.53 0.09 6.89
C TRP A 38 -28.66 1.13 6.96
N LEU A 39 -28.79 1.85 8.10
CA LEU A 39 -29.78 2.93 8.25
C LEU A 39 -29.51 4.10 7.30
N GLN A 40 -28.23 4.52 7.19
CA GLN A 40 -27.83 5.56 6.26
C GLN A 40 -28.07 5.14 4.80
N LEU A 41 -27.82 3.87 4.47
CA LEU A 41 -28.06 3.34 3.12
C LEU A 41 -29.55 3.29 2.78
N ILE A 42 -30.43 2.94 3.73
CA ILE A 42 -31.89 3.02 3.53
C ILE A 42 -32.30 4.47 3.29
N LEU A 43 -31.80 5.41 4.07
CA LEU A 43 -32.11 6.82 3.89
C LEU A 43 -31.63 7.34 2.53
N VAL A 44 -30.44 6.90 2.08
CA VAL A 44 -29.92 7.17 0.73
C VAL A 44 -30.89 6.67 -0.34
N LEU A 45 -31.38 5.42 -0.23
CA LEU A 45 -32.33 4.86 -1.18
C LEU A 45 -33.65 5.67 -1.21
N ILE A 46 -34.17 6.09 -0.06
CA ILE A 46 -35.38 6.92 0.02
C ILE A 46 -35.12 8.27 -0.67
N CYS A 47 -34.00 8.91 -0.40
CA CYS A 47 -33.61 10.20 -1.01
C CYS A 47 -33.47 10.08 -2.55
N ILE A 48 -32.87 8.98 -3.03
CA ILE A 48 -32.76 8.68 -4.46
C ILE A 48 -34.14 8.51 -5.08
N LEU A 49 -35.05 7.78 -4.41
CA LEU A 49 -36.40 7.58 -4.89
C LEU A 49 -37.16 8.91 -4.99
N VAL A 50 -37.10 9.75 -3.97
CA VAL A 50 -37.73 11.09 -3.97
C VAL A 50 -37.16 11.96 -5.11
N SER A 51 -35.85 11.95 -5.33
CA SER A 51 -35.24 12.69 -6.42
C SER A 51 -35.67 12.19 -7.80
N ALA A 52 -35.74 10.87 -8.00
CA ALA A 52 -36.18 10.27 -9.26
C ALA A 52 -37.64 10.57 -9.55
N VAL A 53 -38.51 10.45 -8.55
CA VAL A 53 -39.94 10.80 -8.67
C VAL A 53 -40.13 12.27 -9.03
N ALA A 54 -39.38 13.18 -8.38
CA ALA A 54 -39.43 14.60 -8.70
C ALA A 54 -39.03 14.89 -10.16
N GLY A 55 -37.98 14.22 -10.67
CA GLY A 55 -37.53 14.35 -12.05
C GLY A 55 -38.55 13.84 -13.08
N VAL A 56 -39.16 12.69 -12.81
CA VAL A 56 -40.22 12.13 -13.68
C VAL A 56 -41.47 12.99 -13.62
N ALA A 57 -41.90 13.42 -12.44
CA ALA A 57 -43.06 14.28 -12.28
C ALA A 57 -42.93 15.61 -13.04
N GLY A 58 -41.74 16.20 -13.08
CA GLY A 58 -41.48 17.39 -13.88
C GLY A 58 -41.62 17.15 -15.40
N SER A 59 -41.17 15.98 -15.87
CA SER A 59 -41.32 15.60 -17.29
C SER A 59 -42.77 15.32 -17.67
N THR A 60 -43.52 14.65 -16.80
CA THR A 60 -44.95 14.37 -17.04
C THR A 60 -45.86 15.58 -16.84
N PHE A 61 -45.44 16.51 -15.95
CA PHE A 61 -46.16 17.79 -15.74
C PHE A 61 -46.27 18.62 -17.02
N LEU A 62 -45.39 18.44 -17.98
CA LEU A 62 -45.45 19.13 -19.27
C LEU A 62 -46.75 18.75 -20.02
N GLN A 63 -47.24 17.53 -19.88
CA GLN A 63 -48.56 17.12 -20.40
C GLN A 63 -49.66 17.90 -19.68
N THR A 64 -49.71 17.86 -18.36
CA THR A 64 -50.71 18.59 -17.57
C THR A 64 -50.70 20.07 -17.88
N LEU A 65 -49.51 20.67 -18.01
CA LEU A 65 -49.33 22.08 -18.33
C LEU A 65 -50.00 22.44 -19.67
N ILE A 66 -49.78 21.64 -20.70
CA ILE A 66 -50.26 21.92 -22.05
C ILE A 66 -51.76 21.56 -22.14
N ASP A 67 -52.14 20.36 -21.72
CA ASP A 67 -53.49 19.82 -21.97
C ASP A 67 -54.54 20.38 -20.99
N ASP A 68 -54.19 20.54 -19.70
CA ASP A 68 -55.18 20.92 -18.66
C ASP A 68 -55.21 22.43 -18.40
N TYR A 69 -54.14 23.18 -18.74
CA TYR A 69 -54.08 24.62 -18.49
C TYR A 69 -53.93 25.45 -19.75
N ILE A 70 -52.89 25.25 -20.58
CA ILE A 70 -52.62 26.15 -21.73
C ILE A 70 -53.71 25.99 -22.81
N SER A 71 -53.99 24.75 -23.24
CA SER A 71 -54.96 24.53 -24.32
C SER A 71 -56.38 25.00 -23.98
N PRO A 72 -56.94 24.70 -22.77
CA PRO A 72 -58.25 25.22 -22.38
C PRO A 72 -58.27 26.75 -22.23
N MET A 73 -57.20 27.39 -21.70
CA MET A 73 -57.11 28.84 -21.59
C MET A 73 -57.12 29.54 -22.96
N LEU A 74 -56.42 28.96 -23.94
CA LEU A 74 -56.41 29.48 -25.33
C LEU A 74 -57.77 29.32 -26.01
N LEU A 75 -58.42 28.16 -25.84
CA LEU A 75 -59.71 27.87 -26.44
C LEU A 75 -60.85 28.72 -25.85
N ASN A 76 -60.84 28.91 -24.55
CA ASN A 76 -61.90 29.64 -23.82
C ASN A 76 -61.62 31.15 -23.64
N GLY A 77 -60.45 31.63 -24.08
CA GLY A 77 -60.04 33.04 -23.87
C GLY A 77 -59.89 33.46 -22.38
N SER A 78 -59.79 32.48 -21.48
CA SER A 78 -59.70 32.73 -20.04
C SER A 78 -58.35 33.33 -19.65
N ARG A 79 -58.39 34.35 -18.75
CA ARG A 79 -57.19 34.98 -18.17
C ARG A 79 -56.98 34.59 -16.69
N ASP A 80 -57.64 33.54 -16.23
CA ASP A 80 -57.48 33.06 -14.86
C ASP A 80 -56.27 32.14 -14.76
N PHE A 81 -55.19 32.63 -14.14
CA PHE A 81 -53.91 31.90 -13.91
C PHE A 81 -53.86 31.24 -12.53
N SER A 82 -54.90 31.30 -11.71
CA SER A 82 -54.86 30.82 -10.31
C SER A 82 -54.61 29.31 -10.23
N GLY A 83 -55.27 28.53 -11.07
CA GLY A 83 -55.05 27.08 -11.16
C GLY A 83 -53.66 26.70 -11.60
N LEU A 84 -53.12 27.39 -12.62
CA LEU A 84 -51.78 27.19 -13.12
C LEU A 84 -50.75 27.56 -12.05
N ALA A 85 -50.91 28.68 -11.36
CA ALA A 85 -49.98 29.09 -10.28
C ALA A 85 -49.93 28.05 -9.15
N SER A 86 -51.11 27.52 -8.74
CA SER A 86 -51.16 26.47 -7.73
C SER A 86 -50.45 25.19 -8.18
N ALA A 87 -50.59 24.77 -9.44
CA ALA A 87 -49.89 23.59 -9.99
C ALA A 87 -48.35 23.79 -10.06
N LEU A 88 -47.90 24.98 -10.48
CA LEU A 88 -46.48 25.33 -10.50
C LEU A 88 -45.88 25.39 -9.09
N ILE A 89 -46.60 25.89 -8.08
CA ILE A 89 -46.12 25.88 -6.68
C ILE A 89 -45.98 24.44 -6.19
N LYS A 90 -46.95 23.55 -6.45
CA LYS A 90 -46.84 22.13 -6.07
C LYS A 90 -45.62 21.45 -6.72
N LEU A 91 -45.39 21.72 -8.01
CA LEU A 91 -44.22 21.20 -8.71
C LEU A 91 -42.91 21.78 -8.13
N GLY A 92 -42.91 23.08 -7.79
CA GLY A 92 -41.77 23.74 -7.15
C GLY A 92 -41.41 23.10 -5.81
N VAL A 93 -42.41 22.78 -4.98
CA VAL A 93 -42.18 22.08 -3.70
C VAL A 93 -41.64 20.66 -3.95
N LEU A 94 -42.15 19.94 -4.96
CA LEU A 94 -41.66 18.62 -5.31
C LEU A 94 -40.22 18.65 -5.82
N TYR A 95 -39.88 19.63 -6.64
CA TYR A 95 -38.46 19.84 -7.08
C TYR A 95 -37.55 20.22 -5.92
N ALA A 96 -37.99 21.09 -5.02
CA ALA A 96 -37.25 21.43 -3.82
C ALA A 96 -36.94 20.17 -2.98
N ALA A 97 -37.95 19.30 -2.79
CA ALA A 97 -37.76 18.02 -2.12
C ALA A 97 -36.77 17.11 -2.87
N GLY A 98 -36.82 17.06 -4.21
CA GLY A 98 -35.89 16.30 -5.05
C GLY A 98 -34.44 16.82 -4.94
N ILE A 99 -34.28 18.15 -4.95
CA ILE A 99 -32.95 18.79 -4.77
C ILE A 99 -32.38 18.48 -3.38
N LEU A 100 -33.18 18.63 -2.32
CA LEU A 100 -32.80 18.28 -0.96
C LEU A 100 -32.45 16.78 -0.85
N GLY A 101 -33.26 15.92 -1.46
CA GLY A 101 -32.98 14.48 -1.54
C GLY A 101 -31.62 14.21 -2.17
N THR A 102 -31.31 14.85 -3.31
CA THR A 102 -30.02 14.73 -3.99
C THR A 102 -28.87 15.18 -3.11
N LEU A 103 -29.01 16.32 -2.45
CA LEU A 103 -27.99 16.87 -1.53
C LEU A 103 -27.75 15.91 -0.36
N PHE A 104 -28.81 15.42 0.27
CA PHE A 104 -28.70 14.53 1.41
C PHE A 104 -28.10 13.18 1.05
N TYR A 105 -28.52 12.52 -0.04
CA TYR A 105 -27.91 11.22 -0.37
C TYR A 105 -26.44 11.34 -0.74
N ASN A 106 -26.04 12.39 -1.47
CA ASN A 106 -24.62 12.61 -1.76
C ASN A 106 -23.80 12.84 -0.48
N ARG A 107 -24.30 13.70 0.44
CA ARG A 107 -23.64 13.97 1.72
C ARG A 107 -23.50 12.69 2.56
N LEU A 108 -24.58 11.92 2.67
CA LEU A 108 -24.58 10.65 3.43
C LEU A 108 -23.61 9.64 2.84
N MET A 109 -23.58 9.49 1.51
CA MET A 109 -22.67 8.55 0.86
C MET A 109 -21.20 8.92 1.04
N VAL A 110 -20.87 10.21 1.08
CA VAL A 110 -19.50 10.64 1.44
C VAL A 110 -19.16 10.22 2.86
N VAL A 111 -20.06 10.43 3.84
CA VAL A 111 -19.82 10.02 5.24
C VAL A 111 -19.66 8.50 5.35
N VAL A 112 -20.53 7.74 4.70
CA VAL A 112 -20.45 6.27 4.69
C VAL A 112 -19.14 5.79 4.07
N ALA A 113 -18.78 6.31 2.89
CA ALA A 113 -17.55 5.95 2.19
C ALA A 113 -16.31 6.24 3.03
N GLN A 114 -16.21 7.46 3.60
CA GLN A 114 -15.08 7.83 4.44
C GLN A 114 -14.99 7.01 5.73
N GLY A 115 -16.13 6.66 6.33
CA GLY A 115 -16.18 5.79 7.50
C GLY A 115 -15.69 4.36 7.22
N ILE A 116 -16.07 3.80 6.07
CA ILE A 116 -15.58 2.49 5.61
C ILE A 116 -14.07 2.55 5.35
N LEU A 117 -13.61 3.57 4.61
CA LEU A 117 -12.19 3.72 4.28
C LEU A 117 -11.32 3.95 5.52
N LYS A 118 -11.81 4.71 6.50
CA LYS A 118 -11.12 4.82 7.80
C LYS A 118 -10.94 3.45 8.42
N THR A 119 -12.01 2.66 8.52
CA THR A 119 -11.94 1.32 9.10
C THR A 119 -10.97 0.40 8.36
N ILE A 120 -10.99 0.44 7.02
CA ILE A 120 -10.06 -0.36 6.19
C ILE A 120 -8.61 0.08 6.44
N ARG A 121 -8.31 1.39 6.44
CA ARG A 121 -6.95 1.89 6.70
C ARG A 121 -6.45 1.56 8.10
N ASP A 122 -7.32 1.68 9.11
CA ASP A 122 -6.98 1.31 10.49
C ASP A 122 -6.63 -0.19 10.58
N GLN A 123 -7.42 -1.05 9.92
CA GLN A 123 -7.15 -2.48 9.87
C GLN A 123 -5.88 -2.82 9.09
N MET A 124 -5.67 -2.20 7.92
CA MET A 124 -4.45 -2.41 7.12
C MET A 124 -3.21 -2.03 7.92
N PHE A 125 -3.23 -0.87 8.58
CA PHE A 125 -2.07 -0.42 9.35
C PHE A 125 -1.80 -1.31 10.56
N SER A 126 -2.84 -1.66 11.32
CA SER A 126 -2.71 -2.57 12.46
C SER A 126 -2.21 -3.95 12.04
N HIS A 127 -2.75 -4.49 10.94
CA HIS A 127 -2.34 -5.79 10.43
C HIS A 127 -0.90 -5.77 9.90
N MET A 128 -0.51 -4.71 9.18
CA MET A 128 0.86 -4.53 8.69
C MET A 128 1.91 -4.60 9.81
N GLN A 129 1.57 -4.13 11.03
CA GLN A 129 2.48 -4.22 12.19
C GLN A 129 2.66 -5.66 12.70
N THR A 130 1.79 -6.58 12.31
CA THR A 130 1.88 -8.00 12.70
C THR A 130 2.56 -8.88 11.68
N LEU A 131 2.90 -8.34 10.50
CA LEU A 131 3.49 -9.13 9.42
C LEU A 131 4.96 -9.44 9.67
N PRO A 132 5.45 -10.62 9.19
CA PRO A 132 6.86 -10.99 9.30
C PRO A 132 7.73 -10.12 8.41
N ILE A 133 9.01 -9.97 8.76
CA ILE A 133 10.00 -9.22 7.96
C ILE A 133 10.08 -9.73 6.52
N ARG A 134 9.88 -11.03 6.29
CA ARG A 134 9.81 -11.62 4.95
C ARG A 134 8.85 -10.88 4.01
N PHE A 135 7.72 -10.40 4.53
CA PHE A 135 6.76 -9.64 3.73
C PHE A 135 7.40 -8.37 3.18
N PHE A 136 8.10 -7.61 4.03
CA PHE A 136 8.75 -6.36 3.66
C PHE A 136 9.97 -6.56 2.75
N ASP A 137 10.67 -7.68 2.89
CA ASP A 137 11.81 -8.04 2.02
C ASP A 137 11.36 -8.45 0.62
N THR A 138 10.13 -8.98 0.48
CA THR A 138 9.60 -9.45 -0.82
C THR A 138 8.68 -8.46 -1.53
N HIS A 139 8.21 -7.42 -0.84
CA HIS A 139 7.32 -6.41 -1.39
C HIS A 139 7.98 -5.03 -1.38
N ALA A 140 7.95 -4.34 -2.51
CA ALA A 140 8.47 -2.98 -2.59
C ALA A 140 7.61 -2.03 -1.73
N SER A 141 8.25 -1.14 -0.97
CA SER A 141 7.54 -0.14 -0.14
C SER A 141 6.56 0.72 -0.94
N GLY A 142 6.88 1.00 -2.22
CA GLY A 142 6.01 1.74 -3.14
C GLY A 142 4.72 0.98 -3.48
N ASP A 143 4.76 -0.35 -3.56
CA ASP A 143 3.56 -1.17 -3.83
C ASP A 143 2.66 -1.18 -2.60
N VAL A 144 3.21 -1.35 -1.41
CA VAL A 144 2.45 -1.26 -0.15
C VAL A 144 1.85 0.14 0.01
N MET A 145 2.61 1.20 -0.26
CA MET A 145 2.10 2.58 -0.20
C MET A 145 0.98 2.84 -1.21
N SER A 146 1.02 2.20 -2.39
CA SER A 146 -0.04 2.29 -3.40
C SER A 146 -1.39 1.76 -2.90
N LEU A 147 -1.41 0.79 -1.97
CA LEU A 147 -2.66 0.31 -1.35
C LEU A 147 -3.32 1.42 -0.51
N TYR A 148 -2.51 2.19 0.25
CA TYR A 148 -3.00 3.29 1.09
C TYR A 148 -3.41 4.53 0.30
N THR A 149 -2.87 4.74 -0.90
CA THR A 149 -3.11 5.92 -1.73
C THR A 149 -4.07 5.60 -2.88
N ASN A 150 -3.58 4.94 -3.93
CA ASN A 150 -4.30 4.73 -5.18
C ASN A 150 -5.50 3.79 -5.01
N ASP A 151 -5.30 2.65 -4.33
CA ASP A 151 -6.36 1.64 -4.21
C ASP A 151 -7.47 2.09 -3.26
N THR A 152 -7.12 2.76 -2.16
CA THR A 152 -8.12 3.37 -1.28
C THR A 152 -8.86 4.52 -1.95
N ASP A 153 -8.23 5.30 -2.85
CA ASP A 153 -8.91 6.37 -3.58
C ASP A 153 -9.88 5.83 -4.63
N THR A 154 -9.51 4.79 -5.37
CA THR A 154 -10.43 4.12 -6.30
C THR A 154 -11.64 3.51 -5.56
N LEU A 155 -11.44 2.94 -4.37
CA LEU A 155 -12.51 2.48 -3.48
C LEU A 155 -13.42 3.64 -3.03
N ARG A 156 -12.83 4.77 -2.65
CA ARG A 156 -13.56 5.98 -2.28
C ARG A 156 -14.47 6.42 -3.42
N GLN A 157 -13.93 6.51 -4.63
CA GLN A 157 -14.66 6.91 -5.82
C GLN A 157 -15.83 5.95 -6.12
N MET A 158 -15.59 4.65 -6.01
CA MET A 158 -16.64 3.65 -6.20
C MET A 158 -17.76 3.81 -5.15
N LEU A 159 -17.42 3.88 -3.86
CA LEU A 159 -18.41 3.93 -2.79
C LEU A 159 -19.17 5.27 -2.76
N ALA A 160 -18.45 6.40 -2.91
CA ALA A 160 -19.04 7.73 -2.80
C ALA A 160 -19.79 8.20 -4.06
N GLN A 161 -19.39 7.71 -5.24
CA GLN A 161 -19.90 8.20 -6.51
C GLN A 161 -20.53 7.10 -7.37
N SER A 162 -19.79 6.02 -7.69
CA SER A 162 -20.25 5.03 -8.67
C SER A 162 -21.46 4.23 -8.17
N VAL A 163 -21.44 3.78 -6.93
CA VAL A 163 -22.57 3.00 -6.35
C VAL A 163 -23.84 3.83 -6.28
N PRO A 164 -23.88 5.04 -5.67
CA PRO A 164 -25.10 5.85 -5.65
C PRO A 164 -25.57 6.24 -7.05
N GLN A 165 -24.65 6.54 -7.98
CA GLN A 165 -24.99 6.91 -9.35
C GLN A 165 -25.68 5.77 -10.11
N ILE A 166 -25.19 4.52 -9.96
CA ILE A 166 -25.84 3.35 -10.57
C ILE A 166 -27.24 3.13 -9.97
N PHE A 167 -27.37 3.19 -8.65
CA PHE A 167 -28.69 3.06 -8.01
C PHE A 167 -29.66 4.16 -8.46
N SER A 168 -29.22 5.41 -8.50
CA SER A 168 -30.01 6.53 -9.00
C SER A 168 -30.40 6.34 -10.45
N SER A 169 -29.47 5.89 -11.30
CA SER A 169 -29.73 5.61 -12.71
C SER A 169 -30.73 4.49 -12.90
N ILE A 170 -30.64 3.40 -12.16
CA ILE A 170 -31.59 2.26 -12.23
C ILE A 170 -32.99 2.73 -11.82
N VAL A 171 -33.10 3.42 -10.69
CA VAL A 171 -34.41 3.93 -10.20
C VAL A 171 -35.02 4.89 -11.22
N THR A 172 -34.21 5.81 -11.78
CA THR A 172 -34.67 6.76 -12.80
C THR A 172 -35.15 6.04 -14.07
N VAL A 173 -34.38 5.06 -14.58
CA VAL A 173 -34.76 4.27 -15.77
C VAL A 173 -36.08 3.57 -15.54
N ILE A 174 -36.26 2.92 -14.38
CA ILE A 174 -37.51 2.23 -14.04
C ILE A 174 -38.70 3.22 -13.97
N ALA A 175 -38.49 4.34 -13.26
CA ALA A 175 -39.54 5.34 -13.08
C ALA A 175 -39.95 5.99 -14.40
N VAL A 176 -38.98 6.36 -15.25
CA VAL A 176 -39.23 6.91 -16.59
C VAL A 176 -39.88 5.88 -17.49
N PHE A 177 -39.43 4.63 -17.49
CA PHE A 177 -40.02 3.55 -18.26
C PHE A 177 -41.51 3.36 -17.93
N VAL A 178 -41.87 3.30 -16.65
CA VAL A 178 -43.24 3.21 -16.19
C VAL A 178 -44.08 4.40 -16.66
N ALA A 179 -43.54 5.62 -16.59
CA ALA A 179 -44.20 6.82 -17.07
C ALA A 179 -44.42 6.79 -18.60
N MET A 180 -43.43 6.35 -19.38
CA MET A 180 -43.51 6.21 -20.83
C MET A 180 -44.57 5.19 -21.25
N VAL A 181 -44.63 4.01 -20.62
CA VAL A 181 -45.63 2.97 -20.91
C VAL A 181 -47.04 3.48 -20.62
N ARG A 182 -47.22 4.27 -19.53
CA ARG A 182 -48.53 4.88 -19.18
C ARG A 182 -48.98 5.92 -20.19
N LEU A 183 -48.05 6.65 -20.80
CA LEU A 183 -48.35 7.67 -21.80
C LEU A 183 -48.66 7.05 -23.18
N SER A 184 -47.81 6.17 -23.68
CA SER A 184 -47.99 5.48 -24.95
C SER A 184 -47.08 4.27 -25.08
N ILE A 185 -47.66 3.10 -25.26
CA ILE A 185 -46.91 1.86 -25.48
C ILE A 185 -46.21 1.85 -26.85
N TRP A 186 -46.82 2.46 -27.89
CA TRP A 186 -46.27 2.50 -29.24
C TRP A 186 -44.99 3.35 -29.31
N LEU A 187 -45.01 4.54 -28.70
CA LEU A 187 -43.85 5.41 -28.63
C LEU A 187 -42.76 4.79 -27.74
N THR A 188 -43.13 4.08 -26.67
CA THR A 188 -42.18 3.37 -25.80
C THR A 188 -41.44 2.28 -26.58
N LEU A 189 -42.17 1.47 -27.38
CA LEU A 189 -41.55 0.43 -28.20
C LEU A 189 -40.55 1.03 -29.20
N PHE A 190 -40.89 2.16 -29.84
CA PHE A 190 -40.00 2.88 -30.74
C PHE A 190 -38.71 3.33 -30.03
N VAL A 191 -38.82 3.92 -28.82
CA VAL A 191 -37.64 4.33 -28.03
C VAL A 191 -36.78 3.14 -27.66
N LEU A 192 -37.36 2.00 -27.28
CA LEU A 192 -36.58 0.78 -26.97
C LEU A 192 -35.77 0.27 -28.16
N VAL A 193 -36.34 0.31 -29.38
CA VAL A 193 -35.61 -0.05 -30.61
C VAL A 193 -34.41 0.89 -30.83
N PHE A 194 -34.59 2.21 -30.63
CA PHE A 194 -33.52 3.17 -30.76
C PHE A 194 -32.45 2.97 -29.68
N VAL A 195 -32.81 2.69 -28.45
CA VAL A 195 -31.87 2.38 -27.36
C VAL A 195 -31.07 1.12 -27.68
N ALA A 196 -31.69 0.07 -28.21
CA ALA A 196 -30.99 -1.12 -28.66
C ALA A 196 -29.97 -0.80 -29.77
N LEU A 197 -30.35 0.05 -30.74
CA LEU A 197 -29.42 0.54 -31.77
C LEU A 197 -28.26 1.33 -31.18
N MET A 198 -28.52 2.23 -30.23
CA MET A 198 -27.49 2.99 -29.51
C MET A 198 -26.53 2.06 -28.75
N MET A 199 -27.05 1.02 -28.08
CA MET A 199 -26.22 0.02 -27.39
C MET A 199 -25.32 -0.77 -28.36
N LEU A 200 -25.79 -1.14 -29.53
CA LEU A 200 -25.02 -1.82 -30.56
C LEU A 200 -23.87 -0.95 -31.05
N ILE A 201 -24.14 0.33 -31.32
CA ILE A 201 -23.11 1.30 -31.75
C ILE A 201 -22.07 1.50 -30.63
N THR A 202 -22.52 1.68 -29.39
CA THR A 202 -21.63 1.83 -28.23
C THR A 202 -20.73 0.60 -28.07
N LYS A 203 -21.29 -0.61 -28.21
CA LYS A 203 -20.50 -1.86 -28.14
C LYS A 203 -19.46 -1.92 -29.25
N PHE A 204 -19.79 -1.53 -30.48
CA PHE A 204 -18.88 -1.58 -31.61
C PHE A 204 -17.75 -0.53 -31.50
N VAL A 205 -18.10 0.73 -31.27
CA VAL A 205 -17.12 1.83 -31.16
C VAL A 205 -16.29 1.71 -29.87
N GLY A 206 -16.97 1.42 -28.76
CA GLY A 206 -16.31 1.24 -27.46
C GLY A 206 -15.38 0.05 -27.43
N GLY A 207 -15.70 -1.05 -28.12
CA GLY A 207 -14.80 -2.20 -28.24
C GLY A 207 -13.51 -1.86 -28.99
N LYS A 208 -13.59 -1.09 -30.09
CA LYS A 208 -12.40 -0.60 -30.80
C LYS A 208 -11.59 0.38 -29.94
N SER A 209 -12.26 1.33 -29.30
CA SER A 209 -11.62 2.28 -28.38
C SER A 209 -10.86 1.55 -27.29
N GLY A 210 -11.49 0.57 -26.62
CA GLY A 210 -10.86 -0.23 -25.58
C GLY A 210 -9.58 -0.95 -26.02
N ALA A 211 -9.58 -1.53 -27.23
CA ALA A 211 -8.40 -2.19 -27.79
C ALA A 211 -7.23 -1.22 -28.01
N PHE A 212 -7.52 0.00 -28.46
CA PHE A 212 -6.47 1.02 -28.61
C PHE A 212 -6.02 1.62 -27.28
N PHE A 213 -6.93 1.74 -26.28
CA PHE A 213 -6.52 2.16 -24.94
C PHE A 213 -5.54 1.17 -24.28
N VAL A 214 -5.70 -0.14 -24.50
CA VAL A 214 -4.71 -1.13 -24.05
C VAL A 214 -3.36 -0.91 -24.73
N LYS A 215 -3.34 -0.66 -26.06
CA LYS A 215 -2.10 -0.34 -26.77
C LYS A 215 -1.46 0.95 -26.26
N GLN A 216 -2.25 2.00 -26.05
CA GLN A 216 -1.79 3.26 -25.47
C GLN A 216 -1.15 3.03 -24.09
N GLN A 217 -1.79 2.25 -23.22
CA GLN A 217 -1.27 1.96 -21.89
C GLN A 217 0.08 1.24 -21.94
N ASN A 218 0.24 0.28 -22.86
CA ASN A 218 1.51 -0.39 -23.07
C ASN A 218 2.60 0.58 -23.58
N SER A 219 2.23 1.50 -24.48
CA SER A 219 3.17 2.52 -24.97
C SER A 219 3.56 3.51 -23.86
N ILE A 220 2.64 3.92 -22.99
CA ILE A 220 2.94 4.74 -21.78
C ILE A 220 3.95 4.00 -20.90
N GLY A 221 3.73 2.70 -20.66
CA GLY A 221 4.68 1.88 -19.90
C GLY A 221 6.08 1.86 -20.51
N ALA A 222 6.18 1.72 -21.84
CA ALA A 222 7.45 1.73 -22.55
C ALA A 222 8.16 3.10 -22.48
N VAL A 223 7.43 4.20 -22.65
CA VAL A 223 7.96 5.57 -22.53
C VAL A 223 8.45 5.83 -21.10
N ASN A 224 7.64 5.48 -20.09
CA ASN A 224 8.01 5.67 -18.69
C ASN A 224 9.24 4.85 -18.30
N GLY A 225 9.31 3.57 -18.71
CA GLY A 225 10.49 2.74 -18.46
C GLY A 225 11.75 3.30 -19.12
N TYR A 226 11.64 3.80 -20.35
CA TYR A 226 12.76 4.46 -21.03
C TYR A 226 13.20 5.74 -20.31
N ILE A 227 12.26 6.59 -19.88
CA ILE A 227 12.56 7.82 -19.12
C ILE A 227 13.27 7.47 -17.80
N GLU A 228 12.77 6.48 -17.06
CA GLU A 228 13.35 6.04 -15.79
C GLU A 228 14.79 5.55 -15.98
N GLU A 229 15.04 4.71 -17.00
CA GLU A 229 16.36 4.23 -17.35
C GLU A 229 17.32 5.38 -17.70
N MET A 230 16.87 6.33 -18.53
CA MET A 230 17.69 7.48 -18.93
C MET A 230 17.96 8.45 -17.78
N ILE A 231 16.99 8.66 -16.85
CA ILE A 231 17.22 9.48 -15.64
C ILE A 231 18.29 8.83 -14.75
N HIS A 232 18.19 7.52 -14.51
CA HIS A 232 19.21 6.80 -13.73
C HIS A 232 20.56 6.80 -14.41
N GLY A 233 20.58 6.67 -15.76
CA GLY A 233 21.78 6.70 -16.59
C GLY A 233 22.32 8.10 -16.92
N GLN A 234 21.70 9.20 -16.45
CA GLN A 234 21.99 10.56 -16.93
C GLN A 234 23.47 10.96 -16.82
N LYS A 235 24.17 10.55 -15.75
CA LYS A 235 25.61 10.80 -15.58
C LYS A 235 26.43 10.10 -16.66
N VAL A 236 26.05 8.88 -17.03
CA VAL A 236 26.72 8.09 -18.08
C VAL A 236 26.49 8.73 -19.44
N ILE A 237 25.23 9.10 -19.76
CA ILE A 237 24.88 9.78 -20.99
C ILE A 237 25.72 11.05 -21.16
N LYS A 238 25.84 11.86 -20.11
CA LYS A 238 26.63 13.11 -20.12
C LYS A 238 28.13 12.90 -20.32
N VAL A 239 28.70 11.89 -19.62
CA VAL A 239 30.15 11.60 -19.74
C VAL A 239 30.53 11.10 -21.13
N PHE A 240 29.63 10.32 -21.77
CA PHE A 240 29.88 9.77 -23.10
C PHE A 240 29.27 10.60 -24.25
N CYS A 241 28.62 11.75 -23.96
CA CYS A 241 28.00 12.66 -24.93
C CYS A 241 26.98 11.96 -25.87
N HIS A 242 26.15 11.07 -25.28
CA HIS A 242 25.14 10.31 -26.04
C HIS A 242 23.74 10.91 -25.99
N GLU A 243 23.59 12.23 -25.73
CA GLU A 243 22.31 12.90 -25.58
C GLU A 243 21.43 12.78 -26.84
N GLU A 244 22.00 12.95 -28.05
CA GLU A 244 21.24 12.88 -29.26
C GLU A 244 20.72 11.46 -29.52
N GLN A 245 21.55 10.44 -29.31
CA GLN A 245 21.10 9.04 -29.41
C GLN A 245 19.98 8.71 -28.44
N THR A 246 20.04 9.28 -27.20
CA THR A 246 19.00 9.13 -26.19
C THR A 246 17.70 9.80 -26.61
N LYS A 247 17.76 10.98 -27.23
CA LYS A 247 16.59 11.66 -27.81
C LYS A 247 15.94 10.85 -28.93
N ASP A 248 16.75 10.33 -29.87
CA ASP A 248 16.25 9.48 -30.97
C ASP A 248 15.55 8.22 -30.44
N GLY A 249 16.05 7.65 -29.32
CA GLY A 249 15.42 6.54 -28.64
C GLY A 249 14.07 6.92 -28.00
N PHE A 250 14.02 8.08 -27.36
CA PHE A 250 12.80 8.62 -26.79
C PHE A 250 11.74 8.91 -27.85
N ASP A 251 12.12 9.54 -28.96
CA ASP A 251 11.21 9.91 -30.06
C ASP A 251 10.51 8.68 -30.64
N LYS A 252 11.22 7.56 -30.81
CA LYS A 252 10.61 6.28 -31.27
C LYS A 252 9.52 5.79 -30.35
N HIS A 253 9.76 5.82 -29.03
CA HIS A 253 8.76 5.41 -28.05
C HIS A 253 7.59 6.40 -27.97
N ASN A 254 7.88 7.71 -28.06
CA ASN A 254 6.89 8.77 -28.01
C ASN A 254 6.00 8.79 -29.27
N ASP A 255 6.55 8.53 -30.43
CA ASP A 255 5.79 8.40 -31.68
C ASP A 255 4.83 7.20 -31.65
N ALA A 256 5.29 6.07 -31.11
CA ALA A 256 4.43 4.91 -30.92
C ALA A 256 3.29 5.22 -29.92
N LEU A 257 3.59 5.95 -28.84
CA LEU A 257 2.58 6.44 -27.90
C LEU A 257 1.59 7.39 -28.58
N PHE A 258 2.10 8.37 -29.34
CA PHE A 258 1.26 9.32 -30.07
C PHE A 258 0.26 8.62 -31.00
N GLN A 259 0.71 7.67 -31.82
CA GLN A 259 -0.17 6.93 -32.73
C GLN A 259 -1.25 6.15 -31.99
N ASN A 260 -0.87 5.39 -30.96
CA ASN A 260 -1.82 4.59 -30.19
C ASN A 260 -2.80 5.48 -29.40
N ALA A 261 -2.33 6.58 -28.82
CA ALA A 261 -3.16 7.53 -28.09
C ALA A 261 -4.10 8.31 -29.04
N ALA A 262 -3.62 8.72 -30.22
CA ALA A 262 -4.45 9.40 -31.21
C ALA A 262 -5.63 8.51 -31.63
N TRP A 263 -5.40 7.24 -31.96
CA TRP A 263 -6.47 6.31 -32.30
C TRP A 263 -7.41 6.01 -31.12
N ALA A 264 -6.86 5.77 -29.91
CA ALA A 264 -7.68 5.53 -28.72
C ALA A 264 -8.64 6.68 -28.44
N ASN A 265 -8.11 7.91 -28.43
CA ASN A 265 -8.89 9.12 -28.17
C ASN A 265 -9.83 9.48 -29.33
N SER A 266 -9.47 9.23 -30.58
CA SER A 266 -10.35 9.44 -31.73
C SER A 266 -11.61 8.59 -31.60
N PHE A 267 -11.48 7.28 -31.33
CA PHE A 267 -12.64 6.41 -31.11
C PHE A 267 -13.44 6.77 -29.85
N ALA A 268 -12.79 7.18 -28.77
CA ALA A 268 -13.46 7.60 -27.54
C ALA A 268 -14.27 8.90 -27.77
N ASN A 269 -13.64 9.90 -28.39
CA ASN A 269 -14.24 11.22 -28.54
C ASN A 269 -15.35 11.28 -29.63
N ILE A 270 -15.31 10.40 -30.63
CA ILE A 270 -16.37 10.34 -31.64
C ILE A 270 -17.66 9.71 -31.12
N LEU A 271 -17.59 8.92 -30.04
CA LEU A 271 -18.76 8.23 -29.48
C LEU A 271 -19.83 9.20 -28.99
N MET A 272 -19.42 10.24 -28.23
CA MET A 272 -20.38 11.23 -27.70
C MET A 272 -21.11 12.02 -28.79
N PRO A 273 -20.44 12.58 -29.81
CA PRO A 273 -21.12 13.20 -30.97
C PRO A 273 -22.10 12.25 -31.69
N ILE A 274 -21.71 10.98 -31.91
CA ILE A 274 -22.61 10.00 -32.53
C ILE A 274 -23.85 9.79 -31.67
N MET A 275 -23.68 9.58 -30.34
CA MET A 275 -24.81 9.37 -29.44
C MET A 275 -25.72 10.58 -29.37
N ASN A 276 -25.18 11.79 -29.32
CA ASN A 276 -25.97 13.03 -29.30
C ASN A 276 -26.75 13.22 -30.59
N ASN A 277 -26.12 13.04 -31.76
CA ASN A 277 -26.82 13.16 -33.06
C ASN A 277 -27.87 12.08 -33.24
N LEU A 278 -27.59 10.84 -32.82
CA LEU A 278 -28.56 9.78 -32.83
C LEU A 278 -29.79 10.09 -31.93
N GLY A 279 -29.52 10.73 -30.78
CA GLY A 279 -30.55 11.26 -29.90
C GLY A 279 -31.41 12.35 -30.54
N TYR A 280 -30.82 13.24 -31.36
CA TYR A 280 -31.59 14.24 -32.13
C TYR A 280 -32.39 13.58 -33.21
N VAL A 281 -31.85 12.62 -33.96
CA VAL A 281 -32.62 11.83 -34.95
C VAL A 281 -33.78 11.12 -34.28
N GLN A 282 -33.54 10.43 -33.15
CA GLN A 282 -34.61 9.80 -32.35
C GLN A 282 -35.69 10.81 -31.97
N TYR A 283 -35.31 11.99 -31.48
CA TYR A 283 -36.23 13.05 -31.06
C TYR A 283 -37.14 13.50 -32.21
N VAL A 284 -36.58 13.77 -33.39
CA VAL A 284 -37.34 14.18 -34.60
C VAL A 284 -38.28 13.07 -35.06
N LEU A 285 -37.80 11.86 -35.20
CA LEU A 285 -38.61 10.73 -35.62
C LEU A 285 -39.71 10.41 -34.61
N LEU A 286 -39.42 10.55 -33.30
CA LEU A 286 -40.40 10.37 -32.23
C LEU A 286 -41.48 11.45 -32.30
N ALA A 287 -41.13 12.72 -32.57
CA ALA A 287 -42.08 13.80 -32.75
C ALA A 287 -43.00 13.56 -33.98
N MET A 288 -42.38 13.13 -35.12
CA MET A 288 -43.16 12.79 -36.32
C MET A 288 -44.12 11.62 -36.10
N LEU A 289 -43.63 10.54 -35.48
CA LEU A 289 -44.44 9.36 -35.16
C LEU A 289 -45.56 9.71 -34.18
N GLY A 290 -45.26 10.47 -33.13
CA GLY A 290 -46.23 10.93 -32.15
C GLY A 290 -47.32 11.81 -32.78
N GLY A 291 -46.91 12.75 -33.66
CA GLY A 291 -47.86 13.59 -34.42
C GLY A 291 -48.75 12.77 -35.35
N ALA A 292 -48.17 11.79 -36.08
CA ALA A 292 -48.97 10.91 -36.94
C ALA A 292 -49.95 10.04 -36.14
N LEU A 293 -49.54 9.46 -35.03
CA LEU A 293 -50.43 8.66 -34.16
C LEU A 293 -51.54 9.50 -33.55
N ALA A 294 -51.25 10.75 -33.14
CA ALA A 294 -52.25 11.69 -32.62
C ALA A 294 -53.24 12.10 -33.72
N PHE A 295 -52.79 12.36 -34.95
CA PHE A 295 -53.66 12.70 -36.07
C PHE A 295 -54.61 11.56 -36.45
N HIS A 296 -54.13 10.32 -36.36
CA HIS A 296 -54.98 9.12 -36.61
C HIS A 296 -55.79 8.68 -35.38
N GLY A 297 -55.76 9.40 -34.27
CA GLY A 297 -56.48 9.09 -33.04
C GLY A 297 -56.05 7.83 -32.32
N VAL A 298 -54.85 7.31 -32.64
CA VAL A 298 -54.32 6.07 -32.03
C VAL A 298 -53.83 6.33 -30.62
N GLY A 299 -54.45 5.65 -29.64
CA GLY A 299 -54.00 5.70 -28.23
C GLY A 299 -54.35 7.00 -27.49
N GLY A 300 -55.23 7.87 -28.02
CA GLY A 300 -55.64 9.11 -27.35
C GLY A 300 -54.53 10.11 -27.08
N LEU A 301 -53.49 10.13 -27.92
CA LEU A 301 -52.31 10.99 -27.76
C LEU A 301 -52.68 12.46 -27.96
N THR A 302 -52.41 13.26 -26.93
CA THR A 302 -52.53 14.73 -26.95
C THR A 302 -51.20 15.40 -27.30
N LEU A 303 -51.23 16.70 -27.63
CA LEU A 303 -50.02 17.49 -27.88
C LEU A 303 -49.14 17.54 -26.63
N GLY A 304 -49.75 17.69 -25.46
CA GLY A 304 -49.02 17.66 -24.17
C GLY A 304 -48.37 16.31 -23.87
N ALA A 305 -49.08 15.19 -24.21
CA ALA A 305 -48.53 13.86 -24.07
C ALA A 305 -47.29 13.64 -24.96
N ILE A 306 -47.32 14.13 -26.20
CA ILE A 306 -46.15 14.05 -27.10
C ILE A 306 -44.99 14.85 -26.54
N ALA A 307 -45.23 16.08 -26.07
CA ALA A 307 -44.19 16.95 -25.49
C ALA A 307 -43.56 16.31 -24.24
N ALA A 308 -44.38 15.76 -23.33
CA ALA A 308 -43.92 15.04 -22.16
C ALA A 308 -43.10 13.79 -22.54
N PHE A 309 -43.55 13.04 -23.54
CA PHE A 309 -42.87 11.84 -24.02
C PHE A 309 -41.49 12.15 -24.63
N LEU A 310 -41.36 13.23 -25.38
CA LEU A 310 -40.09 13.71 -25.93
C LEU A 310 -39.09 14.02 -24.81
N GLN A 311 -39.54 14.64 -23.71
CA GLN A 311 -38.71 14.92 -22.53
C GLN A 311 -38.34 13.64 -21.79
N LEU A 312 -39.28 12.71 -21.59
CA LEU A 312 -39.04 11.41 -20.96
C LEU A 312 -38.04 10.57 -21.75
N SER A 313 -38.11 10.60 -23.11
CA SER A 313 -37.18 9.83 -23.94
C SER A 313 -35.71 10.25 -23.71
N ARG A 314 -35.44 11.54 -23.50
CA ARG A 314 -34.12 12.05 -23.12
C ARG A 314 -33.71 11.58 -21.70
N SER A 315 -34.64 11.69 -20.75
CA SER A 315 -34.43 11.25 -19.36
C SER A 315 -34.24 9.73 -19.24
N PHE A 316 -34.65 8.94 -20.24
CA PHE A 316 -34.43 7.49 -20.31
C PHE A 316 -33.02 7.13 -20.81
N THR A 317 -32.50 7.85 -21.80
CA THR A 317 -31.27 7.48 -22.50
C THR A 317 -30.03 7.88 -21.70
N MET A 318 -30.02 9.03 -21.01
CA MET A 318 -28.86 9.52 -20.25
C MET A 318 -28.40 8.56 -19.12
N PRO A 319 -29.28 8.04 -18.24
CA PRO A 319 -28.85 7.13 -17.16
C PRO A 319 -28.22 5.84 -17.66
N ILE A 320 -28.63 5.33 -18.83
CA ILE A 320 -28.05 4.12 -19.43
C ILE A 320 -26.60 4.34 -19.79
N SER A 321 -26.26 5.50 -20.35
CA SER A 321 -24.87 5.88 -20.63
C SER A 321 -24.04 6.04 -19.35
N GLN A 322 -24.62 6.60 -18.29
CA GLN A 322 -23.97 6.75 -16.99
C GLN A 322 -23.64 5.40 -16.34
N ILE A 323 -24.55 4.42 -16.39
CA ILE A 323 -24.29 3.06 -15.89
C ILE A 323 -23.07 2.46 -16.60
N SER A 324 -22.98 2.61 -17.92
CA SER A 324 -21.87 2.07 -18.71
C SER A 324 -20.52 2.70 -18.33
N GLN A 325 -20.49 4.00 -18.05
CA GLN A 325 -19.28 4.71 -17.61
C GLN A 325 -18.83 4.25 -16.21
N GLN A 326 -19.77 4.04 -15.29
CA GLN A 326 -19.45 3.62 -13.94
C GLN A 326 -18.99 2.15 -13.85
N ALA A 327 -19.33 1.31 -14.82
CA ALA A 327 -18.93 -0.11 -14.82
C ALA A 327 -17.41 -0.28 -14.76
N SER A 328 -16.65 0.49 -15.54
CA SER A 328 -15.18 0.43 -15.53
C SER A 328 -14.57 0.88 -14.19
N ALA A 329 -15.12 1.93 -13.59
CA ALA A 329 -14.67 2.42 -12.28
C ALA A 329 -14.89 1.37 -11.18
N ILE A 330 -16.01 0.67 -11.22
CA ILE A 330 -16.31 -0.42 -10.27
C ILE A 330 -15.32 -1.58 -10.44
N VAL A 331 -15.02 -1.99 -11.67
CA VAL A 331 -14.08 -3.09 -11.92
C VAL A 331 -12.68 -2.73 -11.40
N MET A 332 -12.21 -1.50 -11.65
CA MET A 332 -10.91 -1.04 -11.13
C MET A 332 -10.89 -0.98 -9.60
N ALA A 333 -11.95 -0.47 -8.98
CA ALA A 333 -12.04 -0.39 -7.53
C ALA A 333 -12.11 -1.78 -6.87
N LEU A 334 -12.81 -2.75 -7.49
CA LEU A 334 -12.85 -4.13 -6.99
C LEU A 334 -11.49 -4.84 -7.12
N ALA A 335 -10.71 -4.52 -8.16
CA ALA A 335 -9.35 -5.02 -8.29
C ALA A 335 -8.43 -4.42 -7.20
N GLY A 336 -8.54 -3.11 -6.93
CA GLY A 336 -7.85 -2.46 -5.82
C GLY A 336 -8.27 -3.03 -4.45
N ALA A 337 -9.57 -3.24 -4.25
CA ALA A 337 -10.09 -3.92 -3.05
C ALA A 337 -9.52 -5.33 -2.89
N GLY A 338 -9.32 -6.06 -3.98
CA GLY A 338 -8.68 -7.39 -3.96
C GLY A 338 -7.28 -7.30 -3.35
N ARG A 339 -6.42 -6.41 -3.85
CA ARG A 339 -5.05 -6.22 -3.32
C ARG A 339 -5.03 -5.78 -1.84
N ILE A 340 -5.96 -4.88 -1.45
CA ILE A 340 -6.13 -4.49 -0.04
C ILE A 340 -6.49 -5.70 0.82
N PHE A 341 -7.40 -6.55 0.35
CA PHE A 341 -7.82 -7.73 1.10
C PHE A 341 -6.76 -8.82 1.10
N ASP A 342 -5.95 -8.94 0.04
CA ASP A 342 -4.80 -9.84 0.01
C ASP A 342 -3.78 -9.46 1.10
N LEU A 343 -3.50 -8.14 1.27
CA LEU A 343 -2.68 -7.67 2.39
C LEU A 343 -3.31 -8.02 3.75
N LEU A 344 -4.63 -7.86 3.91
CA LEU A 344 -5.34 -8.17 5.16
C LEU A 344 -5.47 -9.68 5.45
N ASP A 345 -5.33 -10.51 4.43
CA ASP A 345 -5.37 -11.97 4.52
C ASP A 345 -3.96 -12.59 4.63
N GLU A 346 -2.88 -11.76 4.51
CA GLU A 346 -1.50 -12.23 4.70
C GLU A 346 -1.32 -12.76 6.12
N ALA A 347 -0.57 -13.85 6.25
CA ALA A 347 -0.39 -14.48 7.54
C ALA A 347 0.46 -13.60 8.49
N PRO A 348 0.01 -13.32 9.71
CA PRO A 348 0.81 -12.60 10.68
C PRO A 348 2.03 -13.43 11.11
N GLU A 349 3.03 -12.76 11.69
CA GLU A 349 4.18 -13.44 12.27
C GLU A 349 3.73 -14.40 13.38
N THR A 350 4.06 -15.67 13.25
CA THR A 350 3.75 -16.69 14.25
C THR A 350 4.76 -16.64 15.40
N ASP A 351 4.29 -16.77 16.62
CA ASP A 351 5.14 -16.88 17.81
C ASP A 351 4.58 -17.95 18.77
N GLU A 352 5.21 -19.11 18.77
CA GLU A 352 4.88 -20.24 19.66
C GLU A 352 5.76 -20.25 20.93
N GLY A 353 6.55 -19.20 21.15
CA GLY A 353 7.41 -19.06 22.31
C GLY A 353 6.61 -18.97 23.62
N TYR A 354 7.12 -19.56 24.67
CA TYR A 354 6.53 -19.53 26.00
C TYR A 354 7.53 -19.10 27.09
N VAL A 355 8.81 -19.06 26.78
CA VAL A 355 9.86 -18.52 27.66
C VAL A 355 9.85 -16.99 27.53
N THR A 356 9.85 -16.29 28.66
CA THR A 356 9.79 -14.82 28.74
C THR A 356 11.04 -14.24 29.40
N LEU A 357 11.37 -13.01 29.06
CA LEU A 357 12.45 -12.25 29.68
C LEU A 357 11.89 -11.41 30.83
N VAL A 358 12.46 -11.56 32.03
CA VAL A 358 12.05 -10.86 33.23
C VAL A 358 13.24 -10.18 33.91
N ASP A 359 12.97 -9.11 34.67
CA ASP A 359 13.92 -8.57 35.63
C ASP A 359 14.03 -9.51 36.83
N ALA A 360 15.23 -9.77 37.34
CA ALA A 360 15.48 -10.72 38.41
C ALA A 360 16.45 -10.18 39.46
N GLU A 361 16.27 -10.61 40.71
CA GLU A 361 17.28 -10.43 41.75
C GLU A 361 17.92 -11.77 42.07
N GLU A 362 19.21 -11.72 42.40
CA GLU A 362 19.96 -12.89 42.83
C GLU A 362 20.21 -12.81 44.36
N LYS A 363 19.61 -13.73 45.09
CA LYS A 363 19.82 -13.88 46.56
C LYS A 363 20.28 -15.30 46.85
N ASP A 364 21.39 -15.43 47.53
CA ASP A 364 22.01 -16.72 47.88
C ASP A 364 22.19 -17.70 46.70
N GLY A 365 22.50 -17.15 45.50
CA GLY A 365 22.67 -17.93 44.26
C GLY A 365 21.35 -18.37 43.60
N VAL A 366 20.20 -17.92 44.11
CA VAL A 366 18.88 -18.19 43.52
C VAL A 366 18.35 -16.93 42.84
N LEU A 367 17.95 -17.07 41.56
CA LEU A 367 17.31 -16.01 40.82
C LEU A 367 15.81 -15.99 41.10
N THR A 368 15.29 -14.83 41.43
CA THR A 368 13.86 -14.59 41.65
C THR A 368 13.38 -13.41 40.81
N GLU A 369 12.20 -13.51 40.23
CA GLU A 369 11.57 -12.45 39.45
C GLU A 369 11.26 -11.23 40.33
N THR A 370 11.48 -10.02 39.80
CA THR A 370 11.18 -8.76 40.47
C THR A 370 10.40 -7.83 39.56
N ASP A 371 9.55 -6.98 40.14
CA ASP A 371 8.73 -6.00 39.39
C ASP A 371 9.48 -4.68 39.11
N HIS A 372 10.70 -4.52 39.62
CA HIS A 372 11.51 -3.35 39.39
C HIS A 372 12.77 -3.70 38.60
N ARG A 373 13.33 -2.72 37.93
CA ARG A 373 14.55 -2.88 37.14
C ARG A 373 15.75 -3.10 38.06
N SER A 374 16.25 -4.32 38.10
CA SER A 374 17.39 -4.73 38.93
C SER A 374 18.74 -4.62 38.22
N GLY A 375 18.74 -4.49 36.89
CA GLY A 375 19.93 -4.61 36.03
C GLY A 375 20.36 -6.04 35.77
N ILE A 376 19.65 -7.03 36.29
CA ILE A 376 19.86 -8.46 36.03
C ILE A 376 18.63 -8.97 35.28
N TRP A 377 18.82 -9.55 34.11
CA TRP A 377 17.77 -10.19 33.34
C TRP A 377 17.88 -11.71 33.43
N ALA A 378 16.71 -12.38 33.46
CA ALA A 378 16.63 -13.83 33.48
C ALA A 378 15.54 -14.34 32.53
N TRP A 379 15.80 -15.49 31.95
CA TRP A 379 14.81 -16.26 31.21
C TRP A 379 13.92 -17.03 32.17
N LYS A 380 12.62 -16.71 32.21
CA LYS A 380 11.58 -17.44 32.93
C LYS A 380 11.08 -18.57 32.03
N HIS A 381 11.46 -19.79 32.35
CA HIS A 381 11.14 -20.99 31.59
C HIS A 381 10.14 -21.87 32.35
N PRO A 382 8.83 -21.80 32.03
CA PRO A 382 7.84 -22.72 32.58
C PRO A 382 7.98 -24.11 31.95
N HIS A 383 7.84 -25.15 32.80
CA HIS A 383 7.91 -26.54 32.36
C HIS A 383 6.52 -27.21 32.43
N ALA A 384 6.37 -28.33 31.72
CA ALA A 384 5.09 -29.04 31.63
C ALA A 384 4.59 -29.61 32.96
N ASP A 385 5.49 -29.79 33.94
CA ASP A 385 5.18 -30.23 35.31
C ASP A 385 4.71 -29.09 36.24
N GLY A 386 4.60 -27.87 35.73
CA GLY A 386 4.22 -26.67 36.49
C GLY A 386 5.38 -25.99 37.20
N THR A 387 6.61 -26.50 37.12
CA THR A 387 7.80 -25.86 37.67
C THR A 387 8.25 -24.70 36.75
N VAL A 388 8.92 -23.71 37.34
CA VAL A 388 9.51 -22.58 36.61
C VAL A 388 10.99 -22.52 36.96
N THR A 389 11.83 -22.48 35.93
CA THR A 389 13.26 -22.24 36.11
C THR A 389 13.62 -20.85 35.61
N TYR A 390 14.53 -20.19 36.36
CA TYR A 390 15.10 -18.92 35.99
C TYR A 390 16.56 -19.14 35.55
N THR A 391 16.87 -18.78 34.33
CA THR A 391 18.23 -18.84 33.78
C THR A 391 18.76 -17.42 33.61
N ARG A 392 19.87 -17.09 34.24
CA ARG A 392 20.49 -15.76 34.06
C ARG A 392 20.80 -15.53 32.60
N MET A 393 20.39 -14.38 32.11
CA MET A 393 20.71 -13.97 30.76
C MET A 393 22.19 -13.56 30.69
N ALA A 394 22.98 -14.31 29.97
CA ALA A 394 24.43 -14.13 29.84
C ALA A 394 24.86 -13.78 28.41
N GLY A 395 24.08 -14.14 27.41
CA GLY A 395 24.39 -13.89 26.01
C GLY A 395 25.19 -15.01 25.33
N ASP A 396 25.05 -16.27 25.78
CA ASP A 396 25.60 -17.44 25.09
C ASP A 396 24.71 -17.78 23.88
N VAL A 397 25.27 -17.68 22.67
CA VAL A 397 24.55 -18.01 21.43
C VAL A 397 25.26 -19.13 20.68
N GLN A 398 24.52 -20.20 20.39
CA GLN A 398 25.04 -21.40 19.74
C GLN A 398 24.17 -21.85 18.59
N PHE A 399 24.75 -22.16 17.44
CA PHE A 399 24.13 -22.78 16.27
C PHE A 399 24.59 -24.22 16.17
N PHE A 400 23.69 -25.11 15.81
CA PHE A 400 23.92 -26.53 15.63
C PHE A 400 23.36 -26.96 14.28
N ASP A 401 24.23 -27.30 13.34
CA ASP A 401 23.95 -27.88 12.03
C ASP A 401 22.81 -27.15 11.29
N VAL A 402 22.93 -25.82 11.17
CA VAL A 402 21.88 -24.97 10.64
C VAL A 402 21.97 -24.89 9.13
N ASP A 403 20.93 -25.40 8.46
CA ASP A 403 20.63 -25.15 7.05
C ASP A 403 19.51 -24.12 6.92
N PHE A 404 19.72 -23.12 6.05
CA PHE A 404 18.72 -22.07 5.86
C PHE A 404 18.71 -21.51 4.43
N GLY A 405 17.51 -21.24 3.91
CA GLY A 405 17.26 -20.50 2.67
C GLY A 405 16.03 -19.62 2.79
N TYR A 406 16.06 -18.42 2.20
CA TYR A 406 14.89 -17.52 2.15
C TYR A 406 13.74 -18.07 1.32
N VAL A 407 14.06 -18.93 0.36
CA VAL A 407 13.13 -19.71 -0.45
C VAL A 407 13.59 -21.18 -0.45
N PRO A 408 12.67 -22.15 -0.50
CA PRO A 408 13.02 -23.59 -0.38
C PRO A 408 14.02 -24.06 -1.44
N GLU A 409 13.99 -23.45 -2.63
CA GLU A 409 14.81 -23.87 -3.77
C GLU A 409 16.26 -23.36 -3.70
N LYS A 410 16.57 -22.44 -2.77
CA LYS A 410 17.89 -21.80 -2.67
C LYS A 410 18.36 -21.74 -1.21
N ILE A 411 19.12 -22.74 -0.80
CA ILE A 411 19.79 -22.75 0.49
C ILE A 411 20.93 -21.73 0.45
N VAL A 412 21.06 -20.94 1.51
CA VAL A 412 22.05 -19.87 1.68
C VAL A 412 23.08 -20.22 2.75
N LEU A 413 22.67 -20.90 3.81
CA LEU A 413 23.56 -21.43 4.84
C LEU A 413 23.52 -22.95 4.80
N HIS A 414 24.69 -23.56 4.91
CA HIS A 414 24.87 -25.00 4.83
C HIS A 414 25.65 -25.51 6.04
N ASP A 415 25.00 -26.32 6.89
CA ASP A 415 25.65 -27.01 8.01
C ASP A 415 26.44 -26.04 8.91
N VAL A 416 25.80 -24.89 9.26
CA VAL A 416 26.46 -23.85 10.04
C VAL A 416 26.37 -24.19 11.51
N SER A 417 27.54 -24.49 12.10
CA SER A 417 27.72 -24.66 13.54
C SER A 417 28.67 -23.58 14.08
N LEU A 418 28.20 -22.80 15.05
CA LEU A 418 28.96 -21.73 15.67
C LEU A 418 28.59 -21.59 17.15
N TYR A 419 29.50 -21.00 17.92
CA TYR A 419 29.23 -20.62 19.30
C TYR A 419 29.90 -19.29 19.61
N ALA A 420 29.23 -18.46 20.42
CA ALA A 420 29.74 -17.23 20.99
C ALA A 420 29.49 -17.28 22.51
N LYS A 421 30.56 -17.22 23.29
CA LYS A 421 30.46 -17.23 24.76
C LYS A 421 30.08 -15.82 25.27
N PRO A 422 29.51 -15.73 26.47
CA PRO A 422 29.24 -14.44 27.10
C PRO A 422 30.45 -13.51 27.09
N GLY A 423 30.24 -12.30 26.59
CA GLY A 423 31.29 -11.28 26.52
C GLY A 423 32.26 -11.40 25.34
N GLU A 424 32.15 -12.45 24.50
CA GLU A 424 33.00 -12.59 23.29
C GLU A 424 32.56 -11.68 22.15
N LYS A 425 33.54 -11.10 21.46
CA LYS A 425 33.33 -10.38 20.20
C LYS A 425 33.64 -11.32 19.03
N VAL A 426 32.58 -11.67 18.29
CA VAL A 426 32.62 -12.54 17.13
C VAL A 426 32.51 -11.73 15.85
N ALA A 427 33.52 -11.80 14.98
CA ALA A 427 33.53 -11.13 13.68
C ALA A 427 33.24 -12.11 12.55
N PHE A 428 32.24 -11.78 11.71
CA PHE A 428 31.95 -12.50 10.46
C PHE A 428 32.69 -11.84 9.30
N VAL A 429 33.51 -12.59 8.59
CA VAL A 429 34.30 -12.15 7.45
C VAL A 429 33.99 -13.03 6.24
N GLY A 430 33.95 -12.47 5.04
CA GLY A 430 33.69 -13.21 3.80
C GLY A 430 33.15 -12.30 2.70
N ALA A 431 33.07 -12.83 1.48
CA ALA A 431 32.55 -12.11 0.32
C ALA A 431 31.09 -11.68 0.51
N THR A 432 30.65 -10.71 -0.30
CA THR A 432 29.22 -10.35 -0.37
C THR A 432 28.41 -11.56 -0.81
N GLY A 433 27.31 -11.84 -0.10
CA GLY A 433 26.49 -13.04 -0.37
C GLY A 433 26.98 -14.33 0.32
N ALA A 434 28.07 -14.31 1.11
CA ALA A 434 28.56 -15.49 1.84
C ALA A 434 27.64 -15.95 2.99
N GLY A 435 26.57 -15.23 3.34
CA GLY A 435 25.62 -15.60 4.39
C GLY A 435 25.76 -14.83 5.71
N LYS A 436 26.64 -13.82 5.81
CA LYS A 436 26.89 -13.06 7.06
C LYS A 436 25.61 -12.43 7.64
N THR A 437 24.89 -11.66 6.85
CA THR A 437 23.63 -11.02 7.25
C THR A 437 22.52 -12.05 7.53
N THR A 438 22.58 -13.20 6.88
CA THR A 438 21.62 -14.29 7.13
C THR A 438 21.78 -14.85 8.56
N ILE A 439 23.01 -15.01 9.05
CA ILE A 439 23.26 -15.45 10.43
C ILE A 439 22.67 -14.44 11.43
N THR A 440 22.88 -13.14 11.22
CA THR A 440 22.33 -12.10 12.11
C THR A 440 20.80 -12.04 12.06
N ASN A 441 20.19 -12.24 10.89
CA ASN A 441 18.74 -12.35 10.75
C ASN A 441 18.15 -13.53 11.53
N LEU A 442 18.87 -14.67 11.58
CA LEU A 442 18.47 -15.84 12.34
C LEU A 442 18.63 -15.65 13.86
N ILE A 443 19.68 -14.94 14.32
CA ILE A 443 19.84 -14.59 15.74
C ILE A 443 18.65 -13.71 16.20
N ASN A 444 18.20 -12.75 15.37
CA ASN A 444 17.02 -11.91 15.65
C ASN A 444 15.69 -12.65 15.48
N ARG A 445 15.72 -13.89 14.99
CA ARG A 445 14.53 -14.67 14.64
C ARG A 445 13.56 -13.89 13.77
N PHE A 446 14.11 -13.15 12.76
CA PHE A 446 13.31 -12.54 11.69
C PHE A 446 12.77 -13.61 10.73
N TYR A 447 13.46 -14.75 10.70
CA TYR A 447 13.09 -15.95 9.97
C TYR A 447 13.19 -17.15 10.91
N ASP A 448 12.22 -18.04 10.86
CA ASP A 448 12.25 -19.29 11.61
C ASP A 448 13.04 -20.35 10.82
N LEU A 449 13.73 -21.24 11.55
CA LEU A 449 14.55 -22.32 10.96
C LEU A 449 13.68 -23.46 10.47
N ALA A 450 14.02 -24.00 9.31
CA ALA A 450 13.48 -25.26 8.81
C ALA A 450 14.26 -26.47 9.33
N ASP A 451 15.61 -26.34 9.49
CA ASP A 451 16.49 -27.41 9.96
C ASP A 451 17.61 -26.83 10.85
N GLY A 452 18.15 -27.67 11.74
CA GLY A 452 19.11 -27.27 12.74
C GLY A 452 18.50 -26.67 14.00
N LYS A 453 19.35 -26.12 14.90
CA LYS A 453 18.93 -25.50 16.16
C LYS A 453 19.79 -24.29 16.49
N ILE A 454 19.16 -23.24 17.01
CA ILE A 454 19.85 -22.13 17.64
C ILE A 454 19.47 -22.13 19.12
N ARG A 455 20.46 -22.02 20.00
CA ARG A 455 20.26 -21.88 21.43
C ARG A 455 20.76 -20.52 21.90
N TYR A 456 20.02 -19.94 22.82
CA TYR A 456 20.39 -18.73 23.53
C TYR A 456 20.34 -19.01 25.01
N ASP A 457 21.48 -18.87 25.70
CA ASP A 457 21.69 -19.28 27.11
C ASP A 457 21.21 -20.74 27.36
N GLY A 458 21.52 -21.65 26.42
CA GLY A 458 21.10 -23.06 26.49
C GLY A 458 19.65 -23.33 26.07
N ILE A 459 18.81 -22.30 25.91
CA ILE A 459 17.39 -22.41 25.54
C ILE A 459 17.25 -22.34 24.03
N ASN A 460 16.47 -23.25 23.42
CA ASN A 460 16.16 -23.14 21.99
C ASN A 460 15.37 -21.86 21.73
N ILE A 461 15.84 -21.02 20.78
CA ILE A 461 15.22 -19.70 20.48
C ILE A 461 13.76 -19.82 20.05
N ASN A 462 13.33 -20.96 19.49
CA ASN A 462 11.93 -21.19 19.12
C ASN A 462 11.00 -21.27 20.36
N LYS A 463 11.54 -21.55 21.55
CA LYS A 463 10.80 -21.57 22.82
C LYS A 463 10.70 -20.18 23.46
N ILE A 464 11.56 -19.24 23.06
CA ILE A 464 11.58 -17.86 23.58
C ILE A 464 10.56 -17.04 22.78
N LYS A 465 9.74 -16.24 23.47
CA LYS A 465 8.85 -15.29 22.78
C LYS A 465 9.66 -14.31 21.94
N LYS A 466 9.24 -14.09 20.70
CA LYS A 466 9.96 -13.19 19.76
C LYS A 466 10.16 -11.77 20.29
N PRO A 467 9.16 -11.11 20.93
CA PRO A 467 9.39 -9.79 21.52
C PRO A 467 10.45 -9.80 22.63
N ASP A 468 10.46 -10.83 23.47
CA ASP A 468 11.42 -10.96 24.57
C ASP A 468 12.83 -11.28 24.06
N LEU A 469 12.95 -12.15 23.04
CA LEU A 469 14.21 -12.40 22.36
C LEU A 469 14.77 -11.10 21.77
N ARG A 470 13.96 -10.36 21.01
CA ARG A 470 14.37 -9.10 20.35
C ARG A 470 14.69 -7.99 21.35
N ARG A 471 13.99 -7.96 22.49
CA ARG A 471 14.30 -7.02 23.58
C ARG A 471 15.68 -7.29 24.20
N SER A 472 16.13 -8.53 24.18
CA SER A 472 17.46 -8.94 24.68
C SER A 472 18.61 -8.63 23.72
N LEU A 473 18.31 -8.24 22.48
CA LEU A 473 19.27 -7.98 21.42
C LEU A 473 19.30 -6.50 21.06
N GLY A 474 20.48 -5.93 20.89
CA GLY A 474 20.65 -4.61 20.30
C GLY A 474 21.16 -4.75 18.87
N ILE A 475 20.62 -3.95 17.97
CA ILE A 475 21.03 -3.96 16.56
C ILE A 475 21.46 -2.56 16.12
N VAL A 476 22.60 -2.47 15.44
CA VAL A 476 23.02 -1.29 14.69
C VAL A 476 23.20 -1.71 13.24
N LEU A 477 22.30 -1.23 12.38
CA LEU A 477 22.29 -1.56 10.96
C LEU A 477 23.18 -0.62 10.16
N GLN A 478 23.60 -1.09 8.98
CA GLN A 478 24.34 -0.30 7.99
C GLN A 478 23.50 0.90 7.53
N ASP A 479 22.26 0.66 7.12
CA ASP A 479 21.31 1.69 6.71
C ASP A 479 20.53 2.18 7.93
N VAL A 480 20.85 3.38 8.37
CA VAL A 480 20.24 3.97 9.55
C VAL A 480 18.92 4.64 9.17
N ASN A 481 17.83 4.11 9.70
CA ASN A 481 16.51 4.72 9.60
C ASN A 481 16.23 5.55 10.86
N LEU A 482 16.02 6.86 10.67
CA LEU A 482 15.54 7.77 11.70
C LEU A 482 14.05 8.08 11.45
N PHE A 483 13.34 8.38 12.53
CA PHE A 483 11.92 8.73 12.47
C PHE A 483 11.74 10.24 12.58
N THR A 484 10.67 10.75 11.97
CA THR A 484 10.25 12.14 12.19
C THR A 484 9.93 12.36 13.67
N GLY A 485 10.59 13.33 14.28
CA GLY A 485 10.51 13.62 15.71
C GLY A 485 11.80 14.26 16.19
N THR A 486 11.94 14.49 17.50
CA THR A 486 13.16 15.09 18.05
C THR A 486 14.34 14.11 18.03
N VAL A 487 15.55 14.62 18.17
CA VAL A 487 16.74 13.80 18.39
C VAL A 487 16.57 12.95 19.65
N MET A 488 15.99 13.53 20.71
CA MET A 488 15.66 12.82 21.96
C MET A 488 14.72 11.64 21.72
N ASP A 489 13.64 11.82 20.94
CA ASP A 489 12.68 10.76 20.62
C ASP A 489 13.35 9.63 19.84
N ASN A 490 14.23 9.98 18.91
CA ASN A 490 14.98 9.00 18.12
C ASN A 490 15.95 8.16 18.98
N ILE A 491 16.55 8.72 20.00
CA ILE A 491 17.38 7.96 20.97
C ILE A 491 16.47 7.11 21.87
N ARG A 492 15.41 7.71 22.43
CA ARG A 492 14.46 7.05 23.32
C ARG A 492 13.73 5.88 22.66
N TYR A 493 13.70 5.84 21.30
CA TYR A 493 13.11 4.72 20.56
C TYR A 493 13.72 3.36 20.93
N GLY A 494 14.97 3.32 21.38
CA GLY A 494 15.60 2.10 21.90
C GLY A 494 14.97 1.59 23.19
N ARG A 495 14.43 2.49 24.02
CA ARG A 495 13.68 2.19 25.24
C ARG A 495 12.74 3.34 25.57
N LEU A 496 11.45 3.13 25.36
CA LEU A 496 10.44 4.19 25.40
C LEU A 496 10.22 4.82 26.78
N ASP A 497 10.51 4.09 27.86
CA ASP A 497 10.42 4.53 29.25
C ASP A 497 11.72 5.18 29.80
N ALA A 498 12.73 5.35 28.93
CA ALA A 498 14.00 6.00 29.32
C ALA A 498 13.80 7.48 29.66
N THR A 499 14.43 7.93 30.75
CA THR A 499 14.45 9.36 31.12
C THR A 499 15.36 10.16 30.18
N ASP A 500 15.21 11.48 30.20
CA ASP A 500 16.08 12.38 29.42
C ASP A 500 17.54 12.21 29.80
N GLU A 501 17.84 12.04 31.10
CA GLU A 501 19.18 11.84 31.62
C GLU A 501 19.81 10.54 31.12
N GLU A 502 19.03 9.46 31.06
CA GLU A 502 19.48 8.17 30.53
C GLU A 502 19.76 8.26 29.02
N CYS A 503 18.90 8.95 28.27
CA CYS A 503 19.11 9.19 26.85
C CYS A 503 20.38 10.04 26.59
N ILE A 504 20.61 11.08 27.41
CA ILE A 504 21.83 11.91 27.33
C ILE A 504 23.06 11.09 27.71
N ALA A 505 22.97 10.24 28.72
CA ALA A 505 24.07 9.35 29.10
C ALA A 505 24.40 8.34 27.99
N ALA A 506 23.39 7.78 27.33
CA ALA A 506 23.56 6.91 26.17
C ALA A 506 24.21 7.64 24.98
N ALA A 507 23.78 8.88 24.69
CA ALA A 507 24.37 9.71 23.66
C ALA A 507 25.84 10.06 23.94
N LYS A 508 26.20 10.28 25.21
CA LYS A 508 27.62 10.49 25.63
C LYS A 508 28.43 9.21 25.39
N ARG A 509 27.93 8.05 25.77
CA ARG A 509 28.59 6.75 25.51
C ARG A 509 28.81 6.49 24.02
N ALA A 510 27.82 6.86 23.21
CA ALA A 510 27.87 6.73 21.76
C ALA A 510 28.71 7.80 21.05
N ASN A 511 29.36 8.74 21.78
CA ASN A 511 30.01 9.93 21.23
C ASN A 511 29.12 10.85 20.38
N ALA A 512 27.80 10.77 20.56
CA ALA A 512 26.83 11.58 19.84
C ALA A 512 26.59 12.95 20.49
N HIS A 513 26.78 13.10 21.79
CA HIS A 513 26.43 14.28 22.57
C HIS A 513 27.03 15.58 22.00
N HIS A 514 28.29 15.55 21.59
CA HIS A 514 28.99 16.75 21.12
C HIS A 514 28.31 17.33 19.86
N PHE A 515 28.04 16.51 18.84
CA PHE A 515 27.38 17.02 17.63
C PHE A 515 25.92 17.41 17.88
N ILE A 516 25.22 16.69 18.78
CA ILE A 516 23.83 17.04 19.14
C ILE A 516 23.76 18.45 19.73
N MET A 517 24.70 18.81 20.60
CA MET A 517 24.76 20.16 21.19
C MET A 517 25.13 21.26 20.19
N LEU A 518 25.62 20.92 19.01
CA LEU A 518 25.88 21.86 17.91
C LEU A 518 24.63 22.08 17.01
N LEU A 519 23.59 21.27 17.18
CA LEU A 519 22.31 21.48 16.47
C LEU A 519 21.57 22.68 17.07
N PRO A 520 20.70 23.35 16.30
CA PRO A 520 20.05 24.58 16.75
C PRO A 520 19.33 24.47 18.10
N ASP A 521 18.57 23.37 18.30
CA ASP A 521 17.81 23.09 19.52
C ASP A 521 18.37 21.89 20.31
N GLY A 522 19.61 21.48 20.05
CA GLY A 522 20.24 20.34 20.72
C GLY A 522 19.43 19.07 20.60
N TYR A 523 19.11 18.43 21.71
CA TYR A 523 18.28 17.22 21.77
C TYR A 523 16.84 17.42 21.31
N GLN A 524 16.32 18.66 21.33
CA GLN A 524 14.96 19.00 20.89
C GLN A 524 14.90 19.33 19.40
N THR A 525 16.03 19.31 18.68
CA THR A 525 16.04 19.49 17.24
C THR A 525 15.16 18.45 16.57
N VAL A 526 14.18 18.94 15.79
CA VAL A 526 13.24 18.08 15.06
C VAL A 526 13.89 17.58 13.77
N LEU A 527 13.94 16.28 13.61
CA LEU A 527 14.40 15.60 12.39
C LEU A 527 13.19 15.32 11.48
N SER A 528 13.37 15.56 10.20
CA SER A 528 12.36 15.22 9.18
C SER A 528 12.81 14.01 8.37
N GLY A 529 11.90 13.03 8.19
CA GLY A 529 12.16 11.81 7.43
C GLY A 529 13.41 11.08 7.92
N ASP A 530 14.23 10.58 7.02
CA ASP A 530 15.46 9.81 7.31
C ASP A 530 16.60 10.62 7.96
N GLY A 531 16.29 11.73 8.65
CA GLY A 531 17.31 12.64 9.20
C GLY A 531 17.99 13.46 8.11
N SER A 532 17.23 13.92 7.11
CA SER A 532 17.72 14.86 6.10
C SER A 532 18.30 16.11 6.78
N GLY A 533 19.56 16.42 6.49
CA GLY A 533 20.33 17.47 7.19
C GLY A 533 21.42 16.94 8.13
N LEU A 534 21.39 15.66 8.50
CA LEU A 534 22.47 15.00 9.22
C LEU A 534 23.40 14.26 8.25
N SER A 535 24.71 14.29 8.55
CA SER A 535 25.67 13.44 7.83
C SER A 535 25.42 11.95 8.14
N GLN A 536 25.89 11.05 7.27
CA GLN A 536 25.76 9.61 7.50
C GLN A 536 26.36 9.18 8.85
N GLY A 537 27.53 9.72 9.22
CA GLY A 537 28.15 9.43 10.51
C GLY A 537 27.32 9.92 11.70
N GLN A 538 26.69 11.10 11.61
CA GLN A 538 25.80 11.61 12.65
C GLN A 538 24.56 10.73 12.82
N ARG A 539 23.95 10.26 11.72
CA ARG A 539 22.85 9.30 11.77
C ARG A 539 23.30 8.00 12.44
N GLN A 540 24.50 7.52 12.12
CA GLN A 540 25.03 6.30 12.73
C GLN A 540 25.28 6.46 14.24
N LEU A 541 25.81 7.61 14.69
CA LEU A 541 25.95 7.91 16.11
C LEU A 541 24.61 7.92 16.85
N LEU A 542 23.53 8.40 16.24
CA LEU A 542 22.18 8.32 16.81
C LEU A 542 21.69 6.86 16.89
N SER A 543 21.97 6.03 15.89
CA SER A 543 21.64 4.60 15.92
C SER A 543 22.40 3.87 17.04
N ILE A 544 23.68 4.20 17.24
CA ILE A 544 24.49 3.67 18.36
C ILE A 544 23.91 4.14 19.70
N ALA A 545 23.50 5.41 19.82
CA ALA A 545 22.89 5.94 21.04
C ALA A 545 21.53 5.27 21.33
N ARG A 546 20.73 4.97 20.30
CA ARG A 546 19.49 4.19 20.39
C ARG A 546 19.75 2.79 20.94
N ALA A 547 20.77 2.10 20.46
CA ALA A 547 21.17 0.80 20.97
C ALA A 547 21.74 0.88 22.39
N ALA A 548 22.46 1.98 22.71
CA ALA A 548 23.06 2.21 24.03
C ALA A 548 22.02 2.45 25.12
N VAL A 549 20.88 3.10 24.83
CA VAL A 549 19.80 3.35 25.81
C VAL A 549 19.00 2.07 26.12
N ALA A 550 18.89 1.15 25.15
CA ALA A 550 18.28 -0.15 25.34
C ALA A 550 19.10 -1.05 26.27
N ASP A 551 20.42 -0.89 26.28
CA ASP A 551 21.40 -1.57 27.13
C ASP A 551 21.33 -3.11 27.09
N PRO A 552 21.24 -3.75 25.92
CA PRO A 552 21.10 -5.20 25.79
C PRO A 552 22.44 -5.91 26.02
N PRO A 553 22.46 -7.16 26.54
CA PRO A 553 23.70 -7.92 26.74
C PRO A 553 24.28 -8.52 25.45
N VAL A 554 23.48 -8.64 24.41
CA VAL A 554 23.96 -9.09 23.09
C VAL A 554 23.76 -8.00 22.05
N MET A 555 24.81 -7.74 21.27
CA MET A 555 24.81 -6.72 20.22
C MET A 555 25.06 -7.35 18.85
N ILE A 556 24.35 -6.85 17.86
CA ILE A 556 24.53 -7.18 16.44
C ILE A 556 24.89 -5.88 15.71
N LEU A 557 26.07 -5.85 15.12
CA LEU A 557 26.61 -4.67 14.45
C LEU A 557 26.87 -4.98 12.98
N ASP A 558 26.23 -4.24 12.08
CA ASP A 558 26.54 -4.28 10.65
C ASP A 558 27.40 -3.05 10.28
N GLU A 559 28.69 -3.30 10.05
CA GLU A 559 29.70 -2.26 9.92
C GLU A 559 29.94 -1.88 8.45
N ALA A 560 29.08 -1.08 7.85
CA ALA A 560 29.37 -0.48 6.55
C ALA A 560 29.48 1.05 6.66
N THR A 561 30.71 1.51 6.68
CA THR A 561 31.05 2.95 6.81
C THR A 561 31.81 3.48 5.60
N SER A 562 31.60 2.89 4.42
CA SER A 562 32.34 3.18 3.18
C SER A 562 32.23 4.63 2.66
N SER A 563 31.38 5.47 3.28
CA SER A 563 31.08 6.83 2.81
C SER A 563 31.23 7.91 3.89
N ILE A 564 31.96 7.63 4.97
CA ILE A 564 32.18 8.56 6.09
C ILE A 564 33.60 9.10 6.05
N ASP A 565 33.79 10.39 6.32
CA ASP A 565 35.11 10.98 6.42
C ASP A 565 35.91 10.40 7.60
N THR A 566 37.24 10.39 7.50
CA THR A 566 38.16 9.72 8.44
C THR A 566 38.05 10.24 9.89
N ARG A 567 37.64 11.50 10.10
CA ARG A 567 37.50 12.06 11.44
C ARG A 567 36.22 11.55 12.11
N THR A 568 35.10 11.66 11.41
CA THR A 568 33.81 11.16 11.87
C THR A 568 33.83 9.63 12.04
N GLU A 569 34.56 8.93 11.18
CA GLU A 569 34.79 7.51 11.26
C GLU A 569 35.40 7.09 12.60
N ARG A 570 36.45 7.79 13.07
CA ARG A 570 37.09 7.51 14.39
C ARG A 570 36.10 7.72 15.54
N ILE A 571 35.23 8.74 15.44
CA ILE A 571 34.23 9.05 16.49
C ILE A 571 33.18 7.94 16.54
N VAL A 572 32.68 7.49 15.38
CA VAL A 572 31.75 6.38 15.26
C VAL A 572 32.37 5.09 15.82
N GLN A 573 33.61 4.78 15.42
CA GLN A 573 34.33 3.60 15.91
C GLN A 573 34.48 3.61 17.42
N ALA A 574 34.91 4.73 18.01
CA ALA A 574 35.03 4.86 19.46
C ALA A 574 33.68 4.70 20.19
N GLY A 575 32.57 5.18 19.59
CA GLY A 575 31.21 4.95 20.09
C GLY A 575 30.79 3.48 20.03
N MET A 576 31.15 2.79 18.94
CA MET A 576 30.87 1.35 18.80
C MET A 576 31.71 0.54 19.79
N ASP A 577 33.03 0.86 19.96
CA ASP A 577 33.88 0.15 20.90
C ASP A 577 33.39 0.31 22.35
N ALA A 578 32.94 1.51 22.74
CA ALA A 578 32.31 1.74 24.04
C ALA A 578 31.02 0.95 24.25
N LEU A 579 30.24 0.75 23.17
CA LEU A 579 29.01 -0.03 23.22
C LEU A 579 29.27 -1.54 23.30
N MET A 580 30.34 -2.02 22.69
CA MET A 580 30.73 -3.44 22.67
C MET A 580 31.28 -3.95 24.00
N HIS A 581 31.82 -3.09 24.82
CA HIS A 581 32.53 -3.48 26.04
C HIS A 581 31.61 -4.25 27.01
N GLY A 582 32.05 -5.45 27.44
CA GLY A 582 31.36 -6.28 28.42
C GLY A 582 30.15 -7.02 27.90
N ARG A 583 29.95 -7.12 26.59
CA ARG A 583 28.79 -7.75 25.94
C ARG A 583 29.23 -8.80 24.94
N THR A 584 28.32 -9.73 24.65
CA THR A 584 28.48 -10.63 23.51
C THR A 584 28.16 -9.85 22.24
N VAL A 585 29.08 -9.82 21.28
CA VAL A 585 28.95 -8.99 20.08
C VAL A 585 29.14 -9.81 18.82
N PHE A 586 28.19 -9.70 17.91
CA PHE A 586 28.29 -10.21 16.55
C PHE A 586 28.52 -9.04 15.60
N VAL A 587 29.65 -9.03 14.90
CA VAL A 587 30.01 -7.95 13.97
C VAL A 587 30.10 -8.50 12.55
N ILE A 588 29.35 -7.94 11.61
CA ILE A 588 29.62 -8.10 10.19
C ILE A 588 30.73 -7.10 9.85
N ALA A 589 31.97 -7.60 9.87
CA ALA A 589 33.12 -6.73 9.80
C ALA A 589 33.54 -6.45 8.35
N HIS A 590 33.62 -5.18 8.02
CA HIS A 590 34.17 -4.65 6.77
C HIS A 590 35.50 -3.91 6.96
N ARG A 591 35.97 -3.78 8.21
CA ARG A 591 37.22 -3.07 8.56
C ARG A 591 38.25 -3.98 9.19
N LEU A 592 39.48 -3.77 8.79
CA LEU A 592 40.63 -4.53 9.32
C LEU A 592 40.80 -4.38 10.83
N SER A 593 40.60 -3.16 11.37
CA SER A 593 40.71 -2.89 12.81
C SER A 593 39.68 -3.64 13.65
N THR A 594 38.44 -3.70 13.19
CA THR A 594 37.38 -4.42 13.89
C THR A 594 37.63 -5.92 13.86
N ILE A 595 38.12 -6.43 12.73
CA ILE A 595 38.48 -7.85 12.57
C ILE A 595 39.65 -8.23 13.49
N GLN A 596 40.71 -7.42 13.52
CA GLN A 596 41.88 -7.71 14.35
C GLN A 596 41.57 -7.80 15.85
N ASN A 597 40.65 -6.95 16.32
CA ASN A 597 40.29 -6.84 17.73
C ASN A 597 39.13 -7.77 18.13
N ALA A 598 38.74 -8.72 17.28
CA ALA A 598 37.75 -9.73 17.60
C ALA A 598 38.37 -10.92 18.34
N ASP A 599 37.67 -11.43 19.37
CA ASP A 599 38.09 -12.62 20.11
C ASP A 599 38.00 -13.87 19.21
N VAL A 600 36.97 -13.90 18.38
CA VAL A 600 36.73 -14.98 17.42
C VAL A 600 36.41 -14.39 16.05
N ILE A 601 37.11 -14.84 15.03
CA ILE A 601 36.85 -14.53 13.63
C ILE A 601 36.31 -15.80 12.97
N MET A 602 35.19 -15.65 12.28
CA MET A 602 34.56 -16.72 11.48
C MET A 602 34.58 -16.32 10.01
N VAL A 603 35.27 -17.10 9.20
CA VAL A 603 35.35 -16.88 7.76
C VAL A 603 34.25 -17.67 7.08
N LEU A 604 33.36 -16.97 6.40
CA LEU A 604 32.26 -17.55 5.63
C LEU A 604 32.62 -17.57 4.15
N ASP A 605 32.36 -18.70 3.52
CA ASP A 605 32.43 -18.86 2.07
C ASP A 605 31.31 -19.78 1.61
N HIS A 606 30.54 -19.34 0.61
CA HIS A 606 29.38 -20.07 0.06
C HIS A 606 28.44 -20.69 1.13
N GLY A 607 28.11 -19.91 2.16
CA GLY A 607 27.19 -20.31 3.23
C GLY A 607 27.76 -21.28 4.27
N ARG A 608 29.06 -21.54 4.26
CA ARG A 608 29.75 -22.40 5.23
C ARG A 608 30.79 -21.61 6.03
N ILE A 609 31.00 -21.99 7.29
CA ILE A 609 32.14 -21.51 8.07
C ILE A 609 33.33 -22.38 7.72
N ILE A 610 34.33 -21.80 7.03
CA ILE A 610 35.51 -22.52 6.54
C ILE A 610 36.72 -22.37 7.46
N GLU A 611 36.79 -21.26 8.22
CA GLU A 611 37.88 -21.02 9.18
C GLU A 611 37.33 -20.37 10.44
N ARG A 612 37.92 -20.71 11.60
CA ARG A 612 37.59 -20.14 12.91
C ARG A 612 38.83 -20.00 13.80
N GLY A 613 39.03 -18.82 14.32
CA GLY A 613 40.17 -18.54 15.24
C GLY A 613 40.23 -17.07 15.60
N ASN A 614 41.31 -16.67 16.32
CA ASN A 614 41.64 -15.28 16.47
C ASN A 614 42.59 -14.81 15.33
N HIS A 615 42.87 -13.51 15.28
CA HIS A 615 43.69 -12.91 14.22
C HIS A 615 45.07 -13.61 14.08
N GLU A 616 45.78 -13.82 15.17
CA GLU A 616 47.13 -14.41 15.16
C GLU A 616 47.14 -15.83 14.59
N LYS A 617 46.18 -16.66 15.04
CA LYS A 617 46.06 -18.03 14.59
C LYS A 617 45.76 -18.12 13.09
N LEU A 618 44.75 -17.37 12.61
CA LEU A 618 44.34 -17.41 11.21
C LEU A 618 45.39 -16.79 10.26
N MET A 619 46.15 -15.81 10.72
CA MET A 619 47.29 -15.28 9.99
C MET A 619 48.44 -16.31 9.85
N ALA A 620 48.68 -17.11 10.91
CA ALA A 620 49.69 -18.16 10.90
C ALA A 620 49.31 -19.34 9.97
N GLU A 621 47.99 -19.67 9.90
CA GLU A 621 47.47 -20.73 9.05
C GLU A 621 47.54 -20.41 7.54
N LYS A 622 47.70 -19.12 7.18
CA LYS A 622 47.77 -18.62 5.79
C LYS A 622 46.64 -19.10 4.88
N GLY A 623 45.44 -19.26 5.46
CA GLY A 623 44.24 -19.70 4.77
C GLY A 623 43.50 -18.58 4.06
N ARG A 624 42.18 -18.74 3.92
CA ARG A 624 41.30 -17.75 3.26
C ARG A 624 41.29 -16.40 3.98
N TYR A 625 41.33 -16.40 5.33
CA TYR A 625 41.45 -15.20 6.13
C TYR A 625 42.72 -14.39 5.78
N TYR A 626 43.87 -15.05 5.69
CA TYR A 626 45.15 -14.42 5.33
C TYR A 626 45.04 -13.74 3.96
N LEU A 627 44.44 -14.41 2.97
CA LEU A 627 44.25 -13.86 1.63
C LEU A 627 43.32 -12.64 1.64
N LEU A 628 42.18 -12.70 2.36
CA LEU A 628 41.26 -11.59 2.52
C LEU A 628 41.94 -10.40 3.22
N TYR A 629 42.68 -10.68 4.28
CA TYR A 629 43.36 -9.64 5.10
C TYR A 629 44.50 -8.95 4.34
N THR A 630 45.33 -9.69 3.62
CA THR A 630 46.47 -9.15 2.86
C THR A 630 46.07 -8.59 1.49
N GLY A 631 44.83 -8.75 1.08
CA GLY A 631 44.33 -8.32 -0.24
C GLY A 631 44.84 -9.16 -1.41
N MET A 632 45.46 -10.31 -1.14
CA MET A 632 45.88 -11.25 -2.17
C MET A 632 44.69 -12.02 -2.66
N GLN A 633 44.12 -11.63 -3.80
CA GLN A 633 43.17 -12.47 -4.53
C GLN A 633 43.97 -13.58 -5.25
N GLN A 634 43.75 -14.83 -4.88
CA GLN A 634 44.13 -15.91 -5.80
C GLN A 634 43.21 -15.80 -7.00
N ASN A 635 43.77 -15.42 -8.15
CA ASN A 635 43.13 -15.65 -9.45
C ASN A 635 43.01 -17.17 -9.60
N ALA A 636 41.81 -17.70 -9.38
CA ALA A 636 41.47 -19.07 -9.66
C ALA A 636 40.81 -19.14 -11.03
#